data_ea00107b9709cbe30119e2dcc4439262
#
_entry.id   ea00107b9709cbe30119e2dcc4439262
#
_cell.length_a   1.000
_cell.length_b   1.000
_cell.length_c   1.000
_cell.angle_alpha   90.00
_cell.angle_beta   90.00
_cell.angle_gamma   90.00
#
_symmetry.space_group_name_H-M   'P 1'
#
loop_
_entity.id
_entity.type
_entity.pdbx_description
1 polymer ?
#
loop_
_entity_poly.entity_id
_entity_poly.type
_entity_poly.pdbx_seq_one_letter_code
_entity_poly.pdbx_strand_id
1 'polypeptide(L)'
;MLLAAVMSSTDSASVFSILRSKGISLKERLRPTLELESGSNDPMAYMLTILLIQVIEIGVIDWPHSIVLLFMQLSIGAAAGFALGYAIVWIINRINVPNESLYPVLLFSCVFFVFAFTNLLQGNGYLAVYIAGLVVGNRKLVHKRSLTTFFDGFTWLFQIVMFLTLGLLVNPSELPAVAGVGLLLSLIHI
;
A
#
# COMPACT_ATOMS: atom_id res chain seq x y z
N MET A 1 -21.47 5.88 3.31
CA MET A 1 -20.41 5.16 4.04
C MET A 1 -19.36 4.57 3.09
N LEU A 2 -19.72 3.81 2.03
CA LEU A 2 -18.76 3.21 1.11
C LEU A 2 -17.83 4.25 0.44
N LEU A 3 -18.40 5.36 -0.07
CA LEU A 3 -17.62 6.45 -0.65
C LEU A 3 -16.62 7.04 0.36
N ALA A 4 -17.04 7.23 1.61
CA ALA A 4 -16.16 7.74 2.65
C ALA A 4 -15.01 6.77 2.98
N ALA A 5 -15.26 5.45 2.97
CA ALA A 5 -14.23 4.44 3.16
C ALA A 5 -13.19 4.46 2.04
N VAL A 6 -13.63 4.55 0.78
CA VAL A 6 -12.72 4.65 -0.38
C VAL A 6 -11.90 5.94 -0.34
N MET A 7 -12.53 7.06 0.04
CA MET A 7 -11.87 8.38 0.11
C MET A 7 -10.98 8.58 1.35
N SER A 8 -11.00 7.65 2.30
CA SER A 8 -10.15 7.73 3.51
C SER A 8 -8.69 7.39 3.25
N SER A 9 -8.38 6.76 2.12
CA SER A 9 -7.02 6.51 1.67
C SER A 9 -6.41 7.77 1.07
N THR A 10 -5.18 8.10 1.44
CA THR A 10 -4.41 9.24 0.92
C THR A 10 -3.22 8.73 0.11
N ASP A 11 -3.08 9.20 -1.13
CA ASP A 11 -1.97 8.79 -2.02
C ASP A 11 -0.74 9.69 -1.82
N SER A 12 0.12 9.31 -0.88
CA SER A 12 1.38 10.01 -0.65
C SER A 12 2.36 9.88 -1.82
N ALA A 13 2.28 8.80 -2.61
CA ALA A 13 3.19 8.59 -3.74
C ALA A 13 2.99 9.66 -4.82
N SER A 14 1.75 9.99 -5.15
CA SER A 14 1.42 11.07 -6.07
C SER A 14 1.89 12.43 -5.56
N VAL A 15 1.69 12.71 -4.28
CA VAL A 15 2.16 13.97 -3.65
C VAL A 15 3.68 14.09 -3.76
N PHE A 16 4.43 13.03 -3.41
CA PHE A 16 5.89 13.06 -3.49
C PHE A 16 6.41 13.11 -4.93
N SER A 17 5.72 12.51 -5.89
CA SER A 17 6.11 12.62 -7.30
C SER A 17 6.01 14.06 -7.79
N ILE A 18 4.93 14.76 -7.45
CA ILE A 18 4.72 16.18 -7.79
C ILE A 18 5.77 17.08 -7.10
N LEU A 19 6.04 16.85 -5.82
CA LEU A 19 7.03 17.61 -5.08
C LEU A 19 8.44 17.44 -5.65
N ARG A 20 8.82 16.22 -6.01
CA ARG A 20 10.11 15.93 -6.66
C ARG A 20 10.21 16.61 -8.04
N SER A 21 9.17 16.53 -8.86
CA SER A 21 9.17 17.14 -10.20
C SER A 21 9.33 18.65 -10.16
N LYS A 22 8.85 19.30 -9.10
CA LYS A 22 8.97 20.75 -8.89
C LYS A 22 10.19 21.16 -8.06
N GLY A 23 11.02 20.21 -7.63
CA GLY A 23 12.20 20.49 -6.80
C GLY A 23 11.86 21.06 -5.41
N ILE A 24 10.63 20.86 -4.94
CA ILE A 24 10.18 21.34 -3.63
C ILE A 24 10.55 20.32 -2.57
N SER A 25 11.35 20.73 -1.58
CA SER A 25 11.65 19.92 -0.41
C SER A 25 10.70 20.23 0.73
N LEU A 26 10.15 19.19 1.35
CA LEU A 26 9.35 19.34 2.56
C LEU A 26 10.28 19.62 3.75
N LYS A 27 9.87 20.56 4.61
CA LYS A 27 10.60 20.90 5.83
C LYS A 27 10.50 19.77 6.85
N GLU A 28 11.60 19.53 7.58
CA GLU A 28 11.68 18.69 8.76
C GLU A 28 11.18 17.25 8.56
N ARG A 29 10.21 16.83 9.40
CA ARG A 29 9.68 15.46 9.45
C ARG A 29 8.38 15.25 8.68
N LEU A 30 7.94 16.22 7.89
CA LEU A 30 6.66 16.12 7.16
C LEU A 30 6.64 14.94 6.19
N ARG A 31 7.76 14.68 5.52
CA ARG A 31 7.84 13.55 4.58
C ARG A 31 7.64 12.19 5.28
N PRO A 32 8.38 11.84 6.33
CA PRO A 32 8.14 10.58 7.04
C PRO A 32 6.73 10.48 7.65
N THR A 33 6.16 11.60 8.08
CA THR A 33 4.80 11.63 8.64
C THR A 33 3.75 11.31 7.57
N LEU A 34 3.85 11.90 6.38
CA LEU A 34 2.96 11.61 5.26
C LEU A 34 3.12 10.17 4.74
N GLU A 35 4.35 9.66 4.68
CA GLU A 35 4.61 8.27 4.31
C GLU A 35 4.00 7.28 5.32
N LEU A 36 4.10 7.57 6.61
CA LEU A 36 3.51 6.75 7.68
C LEU A 36 1.98 6.84 7.67
N GLU A 37 1.43 8.04 7.50
CA GLU A 37 -0.01 8.26 7.44
C GLU A 37 -0.62 7.47 6.28
N SER A 38 -0.12 7.63 5.06
CA SER A 38 -0.60 6.90 3.89
C SER A 38 -0.42 5.39 4.03
N GLY A 39 0.75 4.94 4.48
CA GLY A 39 1.00 3.50 4.66
C GLY A 39 0.15 2.84 5.75
N SER A 40 -0.41 3.61 6.70
CA SER A 40 -1.33 3.11 7.72
C SER A 40 -2.79 3.19 7.28
N ASN A 41 -3.20 4.27 6.59
CA ASN A 41 -4.59 4.45 6.20
C ASN A 41 -4.99 3.60 4.99
N ASP A 42 -4.09 3.31 4.04
CA ASP A 42 -4.37 2.49 2.87
C ASP A 42 -4.87 1.07 3.22
N PRO A 43 -4.19 0.28 4.07
CA PRO A 43 -4.70 -1.01 4.50
C PRO A 43 -6.03 -0.92 5.24
N MET A 44 -6.24 0.14 6.04
CA MET A 44 -7.48 0.36 6.78
C MET A 44 -8.64 0.72 5.86
N ALA A 45 -8.42 1.62 4.89
CA ALA A 45 -9.41 2.00 3.89
C ALA A 45 -9.84 0.81 3.03
N TYR A 46 -8.88 -0.03 2.61
CA TYR A 46 -9.15 -1.27 1.89
C TYR A 46 -10.03 -2.21 2.70
N MET A 47 -9.66 -2.49 3.96
CA MET A 47 -10.40 -3.38 4.84
C MET A 47 -11.82 -2.87 5.10
N LEU A 48 -11.97 -1.56 5.38
CA LEU A 48 -13.26 -0.94 5.62
C LEU A 48 -14.16 -1.01 4.37
N THR A 49 -13.57 -0.79 3.20
CA THR A 49 -14.29 -0.89 1.92
C THR A 49 -14.80 -2.29 1.67
N ILE A 50 -13.98 -3.33 1.83
CA ILE A 50 -14.38 -4.73 1.66
C ILE A 50 -15.46 -5.11 2.67
N LEU A 51 -15.31 -4.71 3.94
CA LEU A 51 -16.31 -4.96 4.98
C LEU A 51 -17.66 -4.33 4.60
N LEU A 52 -17.68 -3.09 4.14
CA LEU A 52 -18.91 -2.41 3.74
C LEU A 52 -19.55 -3.05 2.49
N ILE A 53 -18.75 -3.54 1.55
CA ILE A 53 -19.27 -4.31 0.40
C ILE A 53 -19.95 -5.59 0.87
N GLN A 54 -19.31 -6.36 1.74
CA GLN A 54 -19.90 -7.59 2.32
C GLN A 54 -21.21 -7.30 3.04
N VAL A 55 -21.26 -6.20 3.79
CA VAL A 55 -22.49 -5.76 4.48
C VAL A 55 -23.60 -5.45 3.49
N ILE A 56 -23.29 -4.80 2.38
CA ILE A 56 -24.29 -4.47 1.35
C ILE A 56 -24.78 -5.74 0.65
N GLU A 57 -23.91 -6.70 0.40
CA GLU A 57 -24.27 -7.97 -0.26
C GLU A 57 -25.10 -8.91 0.64
N ILE A 58 -24.72 -9.04 1.91
CA ILE A 58 -25.37 -9.99 2.86
C ILE A 58 -26.61 -9.37 3.51
N GLY A 59 -26.68 -8.04 3.60
CA GLY A 59 -27.82 -7.31 4.20
C GLY A 59 -27.92 -7.39 5.73
N VAL A 60 -27.02 -8.10 6.39
CA VAL A 60 -26.96 -8.24 7.86
C VAL A 60 -25.54 -7.94 8.34
N ILE A 61 -25.43 -7.07 9.34
CA ILE A 61 -24.15 -6.72 9.96
C ILE A 61 -24.01 -7.47 11.28
N ASP A 62 -23.06 -8.38 11.35
CA ASP A 62 -22.58 -8.92 12.63
C ASP A 62 -21.38 -8.07 13.08
N TRP A 63 -21.69 -6.97 13.79
CA TRP A 63 -20.67 -6.04 14.28
C TRP A 63 -19.59 -6.69 15.15
N PRO A 64 -19.93 -7.55 16.15
CA PRO A 64 -18.91 -8.22 16.95
C PRO A 64 -17.95 -9.05 16.12
N HIS A 65 -18.47 -9.84 15.19
CA HIS A 65 -17.65 -10.66 14.31
C HIS A 65 -16.75 -9.81 13.40
N SER A 66 -17.29 -8.76 12.80
CA SER A 66 -16.55 -7.84 11.92
C SER A 66 -15.41 -7.14 12.64
N ILE A 67 -15.62 -6.69 13.88
CA ILE A 67 -14.59 -6.06 14.70
C ILE A 67 -13.48 -7.05 15.05
N VAL A 68 -13.82 -8.27 15.45
CA VAL A 68 -12.84 -9.32 15.77
C VAL A 68 -12.00 -9.65 14.54
N LEU A 69 -12.63 -9.82 13.37
CA LEU A 69 -11.92 -10.06 12.11
C LEU A 69 -10.95 -8.93 11.77
N LEU A 70 -11.36 -7.68 11.95
CA LEU A 70 -10.51 -6.52 11.70
C LEU A 70 -9.26 -6.54 12.57
N PHE A 71 -9.42 -6.72 13.89
CA PHE A 71 -8.29 -6.81 14.80
C PHE A 71 -7.38 -8.02 14.52
N MET A 72 -7.97 -9.16 14.17
CA MET A 72 -7.23 -10.37 13.81
C MET A 72 -6.39 -10.13 12.54
N GLN A 73 -6.98 -9.56 11.49
CA GLN A 73 -6.29 -9.28 10.24
C GLN A 73 -5.15 -8.27 10.42
N LEU A 74 -5.35 -7.23 11.23
CA LEU A 74 -4.31 -6.25 11.55
C LEU A 74 -3.17 -6.89 12.36
N SER A 75 -3.50 -7.67 13.39
CA SER A 75 -2.49 -8.30 14.25
C SER A 75 -1.66 -9.32 13.51
N ILE A 76 -2.31 -10.20 12.73
CA ILE A 76 -1.61 -11.21 11.91
C ILE A 76 -0.79 -10.52 10.82
N GLY A 77 -1.35 -9.50 10.15
CA GLY A 77 -0.66 -8.73 9.12
C GLY A 77 0.61 -8.06 9.67
N ALA A 78 0.50 -7.41 10.82
CA ALA A 78 1.64 -6.77 11.47
C ALA A 78 2.70 -7.79 11.89
N ALA A 79 2.31 -8.86 12.58
CA ALA A 79 3.24 -9.90 13.05
C ALA A 79 3.96 -10.59 11.88
N ALA A 80 3.21 -10.97 10.83
CA ALA A 80 3.76 -11.59 9.63
C ALA A 80 4.72 -10.62 8.90
N GLY A 81 4.34 -9.34 8.77
CA GLY A 81 5.17 -8.32 8.14
C GLY A 81 6.50 -8.13 8.86
N PHE A 82 6.50 -8.04 10.18
CA PHE A 82 7.74 -7.97 10.96
C PHE A 82 8.57 -9.26 10.82
N ALA A 83 7.97 -10.43 11.05
CA ALA A 83 8.69 -11.70 11.02
C ALA A 83 9.31 -11.97 9.63
N LEU A 84 8.52 -11.85 8.57
CA LEU A 84 8.98 -12.06 7.21
C LEU A 84 9.93 -10.96 6.75
N GLY A 85 9.75 -9.70 7.16
CA GLY A 85 10.68 -8.62 6.87
C GLY A 85 12.08 -8.90 7.42
N TYR A 86 12.19 -9.37 8.67
CA TYR A 86 13.47 -9.79 9.24
C TYR A 86 14.05 -11.03 8.53
N ALA A 87 13.22 -12.00 8.20
CA ALA A 87 13.64 -13.18 7.45
C ALA A 87 14.21 -12.80 6.07
N ILE A 88 13.56 -11.87 5.36
CA ILE A 88 14.03 -11.36 4.06
C ILE A 88 15.39 -10.67 4.20
N VAL A 89 15.57 -9.80 5.20
CA VAL A 89 16.86 -9.13 5.48
C VAL A 89 17.96 -10.18 5.72
N TRP A 90 17.65 -11.20 6.53
CA TRP A 90 18.60 -12.29 6.81
C TRP A 90 18.93 -13.08 5.56
N ILE A 91 17.94 -13.47 4.76
CA ILE A 91 18.11 -14.21 3.51
C ILE A 91 18.97 -13.43 2.53
N ILE A 92 18.62 -12.17 2.24
CA ILE A 92 19.32 -11.31 1.27
C ILE A 92 20.79 -11.12 1.67
N ASN A 93 21.06 -10.92 2.96
CA ASN A 93 22.43 -10.72 3.44
C ASN A 93 23.23 -12.05 3.53
N ARG A 94 22.58 -13.20 3.53
CA ARG A 94 23.25 -14.51 3.63
C ARG A 94 23.47 -15.15 2.26
N ILE A 95 22.58 -14.91 1.32
CA ILE A 95 22.70 -15.45 -0.04
C ILE A 95 23.81 -14.69 -0.76
N ASN A 96 24.78 -15.43 -1.28
CA ASN A 96 25.83 -14.90 -2.14
C ASN A 96 25.51 -15.25 -3.59
N VAL A 97 24.69 -14.43 -4.24
CA VAL A 97 24.35 -14.60 -5.65
C VAL A 97 25.43 -13.94 -6.50
N PRO A 98 26.02 -14.68 -7.48
CA PRO A 98 27.11 -14.16 -8.30
C PRO A 98 26.74 -12.92 -9.14
N ASN A 99 25.45 -12.77 -9.48
CA ASN A 99 24.95 -11.67 -10.30
C ASN A 99 24.12 -10.71 -9.44
N GLU A 100 24.59 -9.47 -9.30
CA GLU A 100 23.91 -8.40 -8.53
C GLU A 100 22.50 -8.11 -9.04
N SER A 101 22.25 -8.26 -10.34
CA SER A 101 20.94 -7.99 -10.96
C SER A 101 19.83 -8.96 -10.51
N LEU A 102 20.17 -10.07 -9.87
CA LEU A 102 19.19 -11.03 -9.36
C LEU A 102 18.65 -10.65 -7.98
N TYR A 103 19.35 -9.81 -7.21
CA TYR A 103 18.87 -9.36 -5.89
C TYR A 103 17.54 -8.58 -5.95
N PRO A 104 17.33 -7.64 -6.89
CA PRO A 104 16.04 -7.00 -7.06
C PRO A 104 14.91 -7.97 -7.37
N VAL A 105 15.15 -8.95 -8.25
CA VAL A 105 14.16 -9.97 -8.63
C VAL A 105 13.82 -10.86 -7.43
N LEU A 106 14.82 -11.24 -6.64
CA LEU A 106 14.62 -11.99 -5.41
C LEU A 106 13.76 -11.22 -4.42
N LEU A 107 14.09 -9.94 -4.16
CA LEU A 107 13.32 -9.11 -3.25
C LEU A 107 11.89 -8.90 -3.75
N PHE A 108 11.71 -8.72 -5.06
CA PHE A 108 10.38 -8.62 -5.67
C PHE A 108 9.54 -9.88 -5.47
N SER A 109 10.15 -11.05 -5.64
CA SER A 109 9.51 -12.34 -5.35
C SER A 109 9.13 -12.47 -3.86
N CYS A 110 9.98 -11.96 -2.95
CA CYS A 110 9.69 -11.92 -1.53
C CYS A 110 8.47 -11.06 -1.20
N VAL A 111 8.24 -9.95 -1.91
CA VAL A 111 7.05 -9.09 -1.74
C VAL A 111 5.78 -9.88 -2.00
N PHE A 112 5.70 -10.62 -3.13
CA PHE A 112 4.56 -11.48 -3.42
C PHE A 112 4.39 -12.61 -2.41
N PHE A 113 5.50 -13.20 -1.97
CA PHE A 113 5.48 -14.24 -0.94
C PHE A 113 4.88 -13.72 0.37
N VAL A 114 5.33 -12.54 0.85
CA VAL A 114 4.79 -11.90 2.07
C VAL A 114 3.29 -11.69 1.93
N PHE A 115 2.85 -11.13 0.80
CA PHE A 115 1.45 -10.87 0.55
C PHE A 115 0.61 -12.17 0.56
N ALA A 116 1.01 -13.14 -0.25
CA ALA A 116 0.26 -14.39 -0.39
C ALA A 116 0.24 -15.21 0.91
N PHE A 117 1.39 -15.32 1.58
CA PHE A 117 1.51 -16.06 2.83
C PHE A 117 0.67 -15.44 3.95
N THR A 118 0.67 -14.11 4.07
CA THR A 118 -0.13 -13.42 5.08
C THR A 118 -1.62 -13.57 4.82
N ASN A 119 -2.06 -13.48 3.56
CA ASN A 119 -3.46 -13.73 3.21
C ASN A 119 -3.88 -15.18 3.48
N LEU A 120 -2.99 -16.16 3.27
CA LEU A 120 -3.25 -17.56 3.62
C LEU A 120 -3.49 -17.74 5.13
N LEU A 121 -2.81 -16.95 5.96
CA LEU A 121 -3.01 -16.92 7.42
C LEU A 121 -4.21 -16.06 7.85
N GLN A 122 -5.07 -15.62 6.92
CA GLN A 122 -6.19 -14.73 7.19
C GLN A 122 -5.78 -13.35 7.75
N GLY A 123 -4.54 -12.93 7.52
CA GLY A 123 -4.03 -11.60 7.86
C GLY A 123 -4.16 -10.61 6.71
N ASN A 124 -3.96 -9.31 6.99
CA ASN A 124 -3.91 -8.30 5.94
C ASN A 124 -2.55 -8.31 5.23
N GLY A 125 -2.51 -8.83 3.99
CA GLY A 125 -1.29 -8.91 3.17
C GLY A 125 -0.72 -7.55 2.79
N TYR A 126 -1.55 -6.53 2.59
CA TYR A 126 -1.08 -5.16 2.27
C TYR A 126 -0.32 -4.56 3.45
N LEU A 127 -0.87 -4.68 4.66
CA LEU A 127 -0.21 -4.23 5.88
C LEU A 127 1.10 -4.98 6.11
N ALA A 128 1.11 -6.30 5.86
CA ALA A 128 2.31 -7.12 6.03
C ALA A 128 3.42 -6.70 5.07
N VAL A 129 3.10 -6.46 3.80
CA VAL A 129 4.08 -5.98 2.80
C VAL A 129 4.61 -4.61 3.19
N TYR A 130 3.74 -3.70 3.64
CA TYR A 130 4.16 -2.37 4.09
C TYR A 130 5.14 -2.45 5.27
N ILE A 131 4.81 -3.22 6.31
CA ILE A 131 5.68 -3.39 7.48
C ILE A 131 6.98 -4.10 7.10
N ALA A 132 6.92 -5.15 6.27
CA ALA A 132 8.13 -5.81 5.76
C ALA A 132 9.01 -4.83 4.98
N GLY A 133 8.42 -3.96 4.16
CA GLY A 133 9.12 -2.89 3.45
C GLY A 133 9.81 -1.90 4.39
N LEU A 134 9.14 -1.49 5.49
CA LEU A 134 9.75 -0.65 6.51
C LEU A 134 10.95 -1.33 7.19
N VAL A 135 10.82 -2.61 7.53
CA VAL A 135 11.92 -3.39 8.13
C VAL A 135 13.10 -3.49 7.17
N VAL A 136 12.85 -3.90 5.93
CA VAL A 136 13.87 -4.06 4.88
C VAL A 136 14.54 -2.71 4.56
N GLY A 137 13.76 -1.65 4.40
CA GLY A 137 14.25 -0.31 4.07
C GLY A 137 15.15 0.30 5.13
N ASN A 138 14.86 0.03 6.43
CA ASN A 138 15.63 0.56 7.56
C ASN A 138 16.85 -0.30 7.95
N ARG A 139 17.08 -1.45 7.30
CA ARG A 139 18.23 -2.32 7.57
C ARG A 139 19.34 -2.15 6.53
N LYS A 140 20.54 -2.56 6.92
CA LYS A 140 21.67 -2.65 6.00
C LYS A 140 21.48 -3.89 5.11
N LEU A 141 21.43 -3.68 3.82
CA LEU A 141 21.33 -4.73 2.81
C LEU A 141 22.55 -4.70 1.91
N VAL A 142 22.95 -5.90 1.47
CA VAL A 142 23.90 -6.04 0.36
C VAL A 142 23.27 -5.46 -0.89
N HIS A 143 24.04 -4.71 -1.69
CA HIS A 143 23.59 -4.05 -2.93
C HIS A 143 22.36 -3.11 -2.78
N LYS A 144 22.21 -2.46 -1.61
CA LYS A 144 21.06 -1.57 -1.30
C LYS A 144 20.81 -0.53 -2.41
N ARG A 145 21.86 0.05 -3.00
CA ARG A 145 21.72 1.05 -4.06
C ARG A 145 21.05 0.47 -5.31
N SER A 146 21.46 -0.72 -5.74
CA SER A 146 20.86 -1.42 -6.88
C SER A 146 19.38 -1.74 -6.63
N LEU A 147 19.08 -2.24 -5.44
CA LEU A 147 17.70 -2.51 -5.00
C LEU A 147 16.84 -1.25 -5.04
N THR A 148 17.30 -0.14 -4.46
CA THR A 148 16.54 1.12 -4.43
C THR A 148 16.28 1.63 -5.84
N THR A 149 17.30 1.66 -6.72
CA THR A 149 17.14 2.12 -8.10
C THR A 149 16.12 1.28 -8.88
N PHE A 150 16.15 -0.03 -8.70
CA PHE A 150 15.19 -0.94 -9.33
C PHE A 150 13.75 -0.67 -8.86
N PHE A 151 13.54 -0.58 -7.55
CA PHE A 151 12.20 -0.34 -6.99
C PHE A 151 11.69 1.07 -7.30
N ASP A 152 12.55 2.08 -7.37
CA ASP A 152 12.16 3.42 -7.83
C ASP A 152 11.63 3.37 -9.27
N GLY A 153 12.29 2.64 -10.17
CA GLY A 153 11.82 2.45 -11.55
C GLY A 153 10.49 1.69 -11.62
N PHE A 154 10.35 0.63 -10.83
CA PHE A 154 9.11 -0.14 -10.74
C PHE A 154 7.95 0.69 -10.18
N THR A 155 8.20 1.53 -9.18
CA THR A 155 7.19 2.42 -8.61
C THR A 155 6.62 3.35 -9.69
N TRP A 156 7.47 3.95 -10.52
CA TRP A 156 7.03 4.77 -11.65
C TRP A 156 6.21 3.98 -12.66
N LEU A 157 6.65 2.78 -13.02
CA LEU A 157 5.95 1.91 -13.96
C LEU A 157 4.56 1.55 -13.44
N PHE A 158 4.47 1.07 -12.20
CA PHE A 158 3.19 0.70 -11.60
C PHE A 158 2.26 1.89 -11.42
N GLN A 159 2.77 3.07 -11.08
CA GLN A 159 1.98 4.28 -10.99
C GLN A 159 1.34 4.65 -12.35
N ILE A 160 2.12 4.56 -13.44
CA ILE A 160 1.59 4.80 -14.80
C ILE A 160 0.51 3.76 -15.13
N VAL A 161 0.76 2.47 -14.90
CA VAL A 161 -0.19 1.38 -15.17
C VAL A 161 -1.47 1.57 -14.35
N MET A 162 -1.35 1.94 -13.07
CA MET A 162 -2.49 2.18 -12.18
C MET A 162 -3.37 3.31 -12.71
N PHE A 163 -2.80 4.48 -13.02
CA PHE A 163 -3.58 5.61 -13.52
C PHE A 163 -4.18 5.35 -14.90
N LEU A 164 -3.46 4.64 -15.76
CA LEU A 164 -3.99 4.21 -17.07
C LEU A 164 -5.20 3.29 -16.89
N THR A 165 -5.08 2.28 -16.00
CA THR A 165 -6.17 1.34 -15.71
C THR A 165 -7.37 2.06 -15.11
N LEU A 166 -7.16 2.96 -14.15
CA LEU A 166 -8.23 3.77 -13.58
C LEU A 166 -8.92 4.61 -14.65
N GLY A 167 -8.15 5.26 -15.53
CA GLY A 167 -8.73 6.04 -16.64
C GLY A 167 -9.56 5.20 -17.61
N LEU A 168 -9.15 3.96 -17.88
CA LEU A 168 -9.89 3.03 -18.74
C LEU A 168 -11.18 2.48 -18.09
N LEU A 169 -11.22 2.39 -16.75
CA LEU A 169 -12.38 1.94 -15.99
C LEU A 169 -13.46 3.02 -15.84
N VAL A 170 -13.12 4.28 -16.06
CA VAL A 170 -14.09 5.38 -15.98
C VAL A 170 -15.03 5.38 -17.17
N ASN A 171 -16.35 5.34 -16.91
CA ASN A 171 -17.39 5.54 -17.90
C ASN A 171 -17.72 7.04 -18.05
N PRO A 172 -17.31 7.71 -19.15
CA PRO A 172 -17.56 9.16 -19.31
C PRO A 172 -19.03 9.55 -19.26
N SER A 173 -19.95 8.65 -19.66
CA SER A 173 -21.38 8.86 -19.66
C SER A 173 -21.99 8.99 -18.26
N GLU A 174 -21.34 8.44 -17.23
CA GLU A 174 -21.81 8.47 -15.84
C GLU A 174 -21.28 9.69 -15.06
N LEU A 175 -20.20 10.33 -15.56
CA LEU A 175 -19.57 11.48 -14.92
C LEU A 175 -20.52 12.66 -14.66
N PRO A 176 -21.41 13.07 -15.61
CA PRO A 176 -22.32 14.20 -15.37
C PRO A 176 -23.26 13.96 -14.19
N ALA A 177 -23.69 12.72 -13.96
CA ALA A 177 -24.61 12.38 -12.88
C ALA A 177 -23.98 12.55 -11.48
N VAL A 178 -22.67 12.33 -11.35
CA VAL A 178 -21.95 12.42 -10.08
C VAL A 178 -21.11 13.70 -9.95
N ALA A 179 -21.03 14.52 -10.99
CA ALA A 179 -20.19 15.71 -11.04
C ALA A 179 -20.51 16.72 -9.90
N GLY A 180 -21.80 16.92 -9.58
CA GLY A 180 -22.20 17.82 -8.50
C GLY A 180 -21.69 17.37 -7.14
N VAL A 181 -21.82 16.10 -6.81
CA VAL A 181 -21.32 15.53 -5.56
C VAL A 181 -19.79 15.54 -5.53
N GLY A 182 -19.16 15.21 -6.64
CA GLY A 182 -17.69 15.23 -6.79
C GLY A 182 -17.10 16.63 -6.58
N LEU A 183 -17.73 17.68 -7.14
CA LEU A 183 -17.32 19.07 -6.94
C LEU A 183 -17.48 19.51 -5.48
N LEU A 184 -18.59 19.16 -4.83
CA LEU A 184 -18.79 19.48 -3.41
C LEU A 184 -17.72 18.82 -2.54
N LEU A 185 -17.42 17.54 -2.77
CA LEU A 185 -16.38 16.82 -2.04
C LEU A 185 -15.00 17.42 -2.29
N SER A 186 -14.68 17.79 -3.53
CA SER A 186 -13.42 18.46 -3.86
C SER A 186 -13.26 19.79 -3.15
N LEU A 187 -14.32 20.60 -3.07
CA LEU A 187 -14.31 21.89 -2.36
C LEU A 187 -14.16 21.76 -0.85
N ILE A 188 -14.64 20.67 -0.25
CA ILE A 188 -14.48 20.40 1.19
C ILE A 188 -13.03 20.04 1.54
N HIS A 189 -12.27 19.48 0.60
CA HIS A 189 -10.89 19.02 0.82
C HIS A 189 -9.82 20.06 0.41
N ILE A 190 -10.19 21.22 -0.08
CA ILE A 190 -9.29 22.35 -0.34
C ILE A 190 -9.29 23.30 0.85
#